data_c30442bf2ec2e941452775075579ee4d
#
_entry.id   c30442bf2ec2e941452775075579ee4d
#
_cell.length_a   1.000
_cell.length_b   1.000
_cell.length_c   1.000
_cell.angle_alpha   90.00
_cell.angle_beta   90.00
_cell.angle_gamma   90.00
#
_symmetry.space_group_name_H-M   'P 1'
#
loop_
_entity.id
_entity.type
_entity.pdbx_description
1 polymer ?
#
loop_
_entity_poly.entity_id
_entity_poly.type
_entity_poly.pdbx_seq_one_letter_code
_entity_poly.pdbx_strand_id
1 'polypeptide(L)'
;MRHRFAAVTFGCAVLLVPDLPAQAHVIAGARVFPVTLTFDDPGVSDEASLPAIAYSRSAADGGPGPGHEVDLGFEYDKTITSNTALIFNDGYDIQQMNGAKTQTGFENLVITGKWQTYTNADHEFVVSLGISREIGGTGTTHTGGDRYGSTAPTGYFGKGLGDLPIGLLRPLAVTGELSYTIADKSLKLMQAPATPSGGASNPLDSGIASQFNTGNNNAWAGGLSLQYSVPYLQSQVRDFGLPGFLGKLIPLVELTWTSPASSPSAQGTTWSAAPGVIYLAQWGEIGVEAVIPLNRTTGTNVGAVGLVHLFFDDLFPHTIGKPIFN
;
A
#
# COMPACT_ATOMS: atom_id res chain seq x y z
N MET A 1 -16.28 -40.63 -4.42
CA MET A 1 -16.36 -39.85 -3.15
C MET A 1 -16.82 -38.42 -3.50
N ARG A 2 -17.97 -38.01 -3.01
CA ARG A 2 -18.54 -36.67 -3.34
C ARG A 2 -18.06 -35.69 -2.28
N HIS A 3 -17.20 -34.75 -2.64
CA HIS A 3 -16.82 -33.64 -1.76
C HIS A 3 -17.95 -32.61 -1.73
N ARG A 4 -18.51 -32.39 -0.55
CA ARG A 4 -19.47 -31.32 -0.30
C ARG A 4 -18.67 -30.06 0.04
N PHE A 5 -18.75 -29.05 -0.80
CA PHE A 5 -18.30 -27.70 -0.47
C PHE A 5 -19.35 -27.09 0.50
N ALA A 6 -18.90 -26.73 1.68
CA ALA A 6 -19.69 -25.91 2.60
C ALA A 6 -19.49 -24.43 2.23
N ALA A 7 -20.52 -23.79 1.73
CA ALA A 7 -20.53 -22.35 1.51
C ALA A 7 -20.66 -21.65 2.89
N VAL A 8 -19.64 -20.95 3.29
CA VAL A 8 -19.68 -20.04 4.46
C VAL A 8 -20.26 -18.72 3.97
N THR A 9 -21.49 -18.45 4.35
CA THR A 9 -22.18 -17.18 4.07
C THR A 9 -21.78 -16.18 5.15
N PHE A 10 -20.94 -15.22 4.81
CA PHE A 10 -20.65 -14.06 5.66
C PHE A 10 -21.85 -13.11 5.59
N GLY A 11 -22.64 -13.07 6.65
CA GLY A 11 -23.73 -12.11 6.80
C GLY A 11 -23.18 -10.73 7.17
N CYS A 12 -23.18 -9.79 6.23
CA CYS A 12 -22.88 -8.38 6.48
C CYS A 12 -24.08 -7.75 7.23
N ALA A 13 -23.95 -7.55 8.54
CA ALA A 13 -24.87 -6.72 9.30
C ALA A 13 -24.54 -5.24 9.02
N VAL A 14 -25.38 -4.57 8.24
CA VAL A 14 -25.31 -3.12 8.06
C VAL A 14 -25.74 -2.44 9.35
N LEU A 15 -24.79 -1.97 10.13
CA LEU A 15 -25.03 -1.08 11.25
C LEU A 15 -25.34 0.32 10.72
N LEU A 16 -26.56 0.81 10.94
CA LEU A 16 -26.93 2.21 10.74
C LEU A 16 -26.26 3.05 11.83
N VAL A 17 -25.09 3.61 11.52
CA VAL A 17 -24.39 4.59 12.37
C VAL A 17 -24.88 5.98 11.97
N PRO A 18 -25.26 6.86 12.93
CA PRO A 18 -25.62 8.24 12.60
C PRO A 18 -24.44 9.01 12.00
N ASP A 19 -24.74 9.97 11.11
CA ASP A 19 -23.76 10.84 10.44
C ASP A 19 -22.97 11.66 11.48
N LEU A 20 -21.84 11.12 11.95
CA LEU A 20 -20.80 11.89 12.60
C LEU A 20 -19.82 12.35 11.50
N PRO A 21 -19.23 13.55 11.61
CA PRO A 21 -18.21 13.95 10.66
C PRO A 21 -17.05 12.95 10.72
N ALA A 22 -16.79 12.27 9.60
CA ALA A 22 -15.67 11.34 9.46
C ALA A 22 -14.36 12.08 9.84
N GLN A 23 -13.64 11.56 10.83
CA GLN A 23 -12.34 12.09 11.28
C GLN A 23 -11.19 11.13 10.98
N ALA A 24 -11.49 9.97 10.44
CA ALA A 24 -10.59 8.83 10.25
C ALA A 24 -9.89 8.83 8.89
N HIS A 25 -9.38 9.95 8.43
CA HIS A 25 -8.62 10.03 7.19
C HIS A 25 -7.52 11.07 7.34
N VAL A 26 -6.53 10.96 6.48
CA VAL A 26 -5.61 12.07 6.26
C VAL A 26 -6.40 13.25 5.73
N ILE A 27 -6.82 14.12 6.65
CA ILE A 27 -7.62 15.30 6.32
C ILE A 27 -6.71 16.53 6.32
N ALA A 28 -6.72 17.27 5.21
CA ALA A 28 -6.19 18.62 5.15
C ALA A 28 -7.27 19.56 4.63
N GLY A 29 -7.92 20.28 5.53
CA GLY A 29 -9.06 21.14 5.22
C GLY A 29 -10.29 20.32 4.77
N ALA A 30 -10.76 20.57 3.54
CA ALA A 30 -11.87 19.80 2.95
C ALA A 30 -11.40 18.54 2.21
N ARG A 31 -10.10 18.32 2.09
CA ARG A 31 -9.50 17.20 1.36
C ARG A 31 -9.37 15.98 2.25
N VAL A 32 -9.89 14.87 1.77
CA VAL A 32 -9.57 13.52 2.22
C VAL A 32 -8.57 12.92 1.23
N PHE A 33 -7.44 12.44 1.72
CA PHE A 33 -6.51 11.63 0.93
C PHE A 33 -6.83 10.17 1.22
N PRO A 34 -7.33 9.40 0.24
CA PRO A 34 -7.58 7.98 0.44
C PRO A 34 -6.27 7.21 0.59
N VAL A 35 -6.35 6.03 1.18
CA VAL A 35 -5.25 5.08 1.22
C VAL A 35 -4.78 4.76 -0.20
N THR A 36 -3.49 4.66 -0.41
CA THR A 36 -2.91 4.16 -1.66
C THR A 36 -2.78 2.63 -1.59
N LEU A 37 -2.85 1.94 -2.74
CA LEU A 37 -2.79 0.48 -2.77
C LEU A 37 -1.39 -0.05 -3.02
N THR A 38 -0.51 0.76 -3.62
CA THR A 38 0.83 0.34 -4.05
C THR A 38 1.98 1.06 -3.33
N PHE A 39 1.71 1.96 -2.40
CA PHE A 39 2.67 2.61 -1.50
C PHE A 39 1.90 3.25 -0.34
N ASP A 40 2.58 3.69 0.72
CA ASP A 40 1.93 4.21 1.91
C ASP A 40 1.50 5.68 1.76
N ASP A 41 0.40 6.06 2.38
CA ASP A 41 -0.15 7.41 2.34
C ASP A 41 0.55 8.37 3.34
N PRO A 42 0.33 9.69 3.26
CA PRO A 42 0.97 10.64 4.16
C PRO A 42 0.33 10.73 5.56
N GLY A 43 -0.67 9.93 5.88
CA GLY A 43 -1.48 10.07 7.09
C GLY A 43 -0.92 9.51 8.36
N VAL A 44 -1.55 9.92 9.45
CA VAL A 44 -1.42 9.34 10.79
C VAL A 44 -2.82 9.20 11.35
N SER A 45 -3.33 7.97 11.40
CA SER A 45 -4.67 7.61 11.85
C SER A 45 -4.67 6.28 12.60
N ASP A 46 -5.78 5.94 13.24
CA ASP A 46 -6.03 4.60 13.77
C ASP A 46 -6.80 3.80 12.73
N GLU A 47 -6.14 2.89 12.04
CA GLU A 47 -6.70 2.20 10.89
C GLU A 47 -6.14 0.79 10.72
N ALA A 48 -6.71 0.00 9.82
CA ALA A 48 -6.19 -1.29 9.45
C ALA A 48 -6.56 -1.67 8.02
N SER A 49 -5.59 -2.20 7.28
CA SER A 49 -5.79 -2.84 5.97
C SER A 49 -5.95 -4.36 6.15
N LEU A 50 -7.17 -4.87 6.00
CA LEU A 50 -7.52 -6.28 6.25
C LEU A 50 -8.69 -6.74 5.36
N PRO A 51 -8.49 -7.58 4.36
CA PRO A 51 -7.22 -7.99 3.78
C PRO A 51 -6.71 -6.99 2.73
N ALA A 52 -5.41 -6.97 2.52
CA ALA A 52 -4.81 -6.53 1.28
C ALA A 52 -4.43 -7.78 0.47
N ILE A 53 -4.80 -7.87 -0.80
CA ILE A 53 -4.58 -9.05 -1.63
C ILE A 53 -3.92 -8.63 -2.93
N ALA A 54 -2.72 -9.16 -3.23
CA ALA A 54 -2.14 -9.01 -4.54
C ALA A 54 -2.03 -10.33 -5.28
N TYR A 55 -2.09 -10.21 -6.58
CA TYR A 55 -1.84 -11.28 -7.51
C TYR A 55 -0.80 -10.86 -8.55
N SER A 56 0.26 -11.62 -8.67
CA SER A 56 1.29 -11.41 -9.67
C SER A 56 1.59 -12.68 -10.48
N ARG A 57 2.18 -12.50 -11.67
CA ARG A 57 2.65 -13.61 -12.52
C ARG A 57 4.07 -13.33 -12.98
N SER A 58 4.94 -14.29 -12.77
CA SER A 58 6.30 -14.28 -13.33
C SER A 58 6.35 -14.91 -14.70
N ALA A 59 7.17 -14.38 -15.60
CA ALA A 59 7.46 -14.99 -16.89
C ALA A 59 8.46 -16.16 -16.74
N ALA A 60 8.47 -17.08 -17.71
CA ALA A 60 9.45 -18.17 -17.77
C ALA A 60 10.76 -17.67 -18.40
N ASP A 61 11.46 -16.75 -17.77
CA ASP A 61 12.74 -16.24 -18.27
C ASP A 61 13.92 -17.07 -17.76
N GLY A 62 14.12 -18.24 -18.38
CA GLY A 62 15.30 -19.10 -18.13
C GLY A 62 15.30 -19.87 -16.80
N GLY A 63 14.22 -19.84 -16.05
CA GLY A 63 14.00 -20.54 -14.79
C GLY A 63 12.95 -21.66 -14.88
N PRO A 64 12.44 -22.18 -13.76
CA PRO A 64 11.52 -23.34 -13.71
C PRO A 64 10.09 -23.06 -14.22
N GLY A 65 9.92 -22.25 -15.23
CA GLY A 65 8.63 -21.99 -15.89
C GLY A 65 7.84 -20.83 -15.28
N PRO A 66 6.72 -20.41 -15.93
CA PRO A 66 5.90 -19.32 -15.41
C PRO A 66 5.29 -19.72 -14.06
N GLY A 67 5.32 -18.79 -13.13
CA GLY A 67 4.73 -18.93 -11.81
C GLY A 67 3.65 -17.90 -11.56
N HIS A 68 2.93 -18.06 -10.49
CA HIS A 68 2.09 -17.02 -9.93
C HIS A 68 2.23 -16.96 -8.41
N GLU A 69 1.95 -15.82 -7.88
CA GLU A 69 2.00 -15.51 -6.46
C GLU A 69 0.72 -14.81 -6.04
N VAL A 70 0.21 -15.22 -4.90
CA VAL A 70 -0.85 -14.52 -4.18
C VAL A 70 -0.27 -14.15 -2.83
N ASP A 71 -0.35 -12.87 -2.53
CA ASP A 71 0.09 -12.32 -1.29
C ASP A 71 -1.10 -11.77 -0.51
N LEU A 72 -1.15 -12.04 0.77
CA LEU A 72 -2.19 -11.63 1.71
C LEU A 72 -1.54 -10.73 2.75
N GLY A 73 -1.50 -9.44 2.46
CA GLY A 73 -0.97 -8.43 3.37
C GLY A 73 -1.97 -7.99 4.44
N PHE A 74 -1.46 -7.57 5.56
CA PHE A 74 -2.22 -6.91 6.61
C PHE A 74 -1.38 -5.83 7.27
N GLU A 75 -2.05 -4.74 7.60
CA GLU A 75 -1.47 -3.57 8.24
C GLU A 75 -2.36 -3.15 9.41
N TYR A 76 -1.73 -2.69 10.47
CA TYR A 76 -2.40 -2.08 11.60
C TYR A 76 -1.65 -0.85 12.06
N ASP A 77 -2.34 0.28 12.02
CA ASP A 77 -1.86 1.59 12.43
C ASP A 77 -2.43 1.96 13.78
N LYS A 78 -1.54 2.37 14.68
CA LYS A 78 -1.90 2.84 16.00
C LYS A 78 -1.33 4.21 16.30
N THR A 79 -2.21 5.20 16.43
CA THR A 79 -1.81 6.53 16.85
C THR A 79 -1.29 6.51 18.30
N ILE A 80 -0.11 7.07 18.46
CA ILE A 80 0.51 7.29 19.79
C ILE A 80 0.12 8.64 20.33
N THR A 81 0.19 9.66 19.48
CA THR A 81 -0.32 11.02 19.70
C THR A 81 -1.15 11.43 18.49
N SER A 82 -1.77 12.61 18.49
CA SER A 82 -2.56 13.11 17.37
C SER A 82 -1.80 13.25 16.04
N ASN A 83 -0.47 13.18 16.04
CA ASN A 83 0.38 13.33 14.85
C ASN A 83 1.50 12.30 14.75
N THR A 84 1.51 11.27 15.59
CA THR A 84 2.48 10.16 15.52
C THR A 84 1.79 8.83 15.61
N ALA A 85 2.22 7.86 14.80
CA ALA A 85 1.72 6.48 14.82
C ALA A 85 2.85 5.46 14.83
N LEU A 86 2.52 4.25 15.32
CA LEU A 86 3.24 3.02 15.05
C LEU A 86 2.40 2.16 14.12
N ILE A 87 3.03 1.67 13.07
CA ILE A 87 2.43 0.86 12.02
C ILE A 87 3.07 -0.52 12.06
N PHE A 88 2.27 -1.56 11.96
CA PHE A 88 2.69 -2.95 11.95
C PHE A 88 2.21 -3.60 10.65
N ASN A 89 3.16 -4.05 9.83
CA ASN A 89 2.87 -4.75 8.58
C ASN A 89 3.46 -6.15 8.62
N ASP A 90 2.71 -7.09 8.05
CA ASP A 90 3.16 -8.43 7.77
C ASP A 90 2.38 -8.97 6.56
N GLY A 91 2.87 -10.04 5.93
CA GLY A 91 2.25 -10.67 4.77
C GLY A 91 2.32 -12.19 4.85
N TYR A 92 1.49 -12.84 4.05
CA TYR A 92 1.50 -14.29 3.86
C TYR A 92 1.48 -14.63 2.39
N ASP A 93 2.61 -15.15 1.91
CA ASP A 93 2.84 -15.51 0.51
C ASP A 93 2.33 -16.90 0.18
N ILE A 94 1.77 -17.04 -1.01
CA ILE A 94 1.42 -18.30 -1.66
C ILE A 94 2.06 -18.30 -3.04
N GLN A 95 3.21 -18.95 -3.17
CA GLN A 95 4.00 -19.01 -4.41
C GLN A 95 3.83 -20.36 -5.10
N GLN A 96 3.44 -20.34 -6.36
CA GLN A 96 3.31 -21.54 -7.18
C GLN A 96 4.11 -21.40 -8.48
N MET A 97 5.17 -22.18 -8.60
CA MET A 97 5.97 -22.32 -9.82
C MET A 97 5.55 -23.56 -10.59
N ASN A 98 5.51 -23.48 -11.93
CA ASN A 98 5.18 -24.65 -12.75
C ASN A 98 6.17 -25.80 -12.52
N GLY A 99 5.62 -26.97 -12.19
CA GLY A 99 6.42 -28.16 -11.92
C GLY A 99 7.02 -28.27 -10.52
N ALA A 100 6.80 -27.26 -9.67
CA ALA A 100 7.21 -27.28 -8.27
C ALA A 100 6.00 -27.43 -7.32
N LYS A 101 6.28 -27.76 -6.06
CA LYS A 101 5.26 -27.70 -5.01
C LYS A 101 4.99 -26.24 -4.66
N THR A 102 3.73 -25.93 -4.37
CA THR A 102 3.36 -24.64 -3.78
C THR A 102 4.14 -24.40 -2.50
N GLN A 103 4.75 -23.23 -2.39
CA GLN A 103 5.41 -22.74 -1.17
C GLN A 103 4.51 -21.69 -0.53
N THR A 104 4.49 -21.67 0.78
CA THR A 104 3.72 -20.69 1.54
C THR A 104 4.50 -20.30 2.78
N GLY A 105 4.34 -19.05 3.23
CA GLY A 105 5.01 -18.57 4.44
C GLY A 105 4.71 -17.12 4.74
N PHE A 106 5.06 -16.70 5.94
CA PHE A 106 4.97 -15.30 6.36
C PHE A 106 6.16 -14.51 5.82
N GLU A 107 5.93 -13.25 5.52
CA GLU A 107 6.97 -12.24 5.29
C GLU A 107 7.68 -11.86 6.61
N ASN A 108 8.66 -10.98 6.53
CA ASN A 108 9.24 -10.41 7.74
C ASN A 108 8.35 -9.31 8.30
N LEU A 109 8.12 -9.32 9.61
CA LEU A 109 7.43 -8.24 10.29
C LEU A 109 8.12 -6.90 10.07
N VAL A 110 7.37 -5.88 9.65
CA VAL A 110 7.83 -4.50 9.54
C VAL A 110 7.15 -3.64 10.58
N ILE A 111 7.93 -2.81 11.26
CA ILE A 111 7.41 -1.81 12.22
C ILE A 111 7.87 -0.43 11.76
N THR A 112 6.91 0.49 11.59
CA THR A 112 7.17 1.87 11.19
C THR A 112 6.75 2.83 12.28
N GLY A 113 7.64 3.77 12.60
CA GLY A 113 7.27 4.98 13.33
C GLY A 113 7.01 6.10 12.32
N LYS A 114 5.82 6.68 12.32
CA LYS A 114 5.40 7.75 11.40
C LYS A 114 5.04 9.02 12.17
N TRP A 115 5.45 10.16 11.65
CA TRP A 115 5.19 11.48 12.24
C TRP A 115 4.69 12.44 11.16
N GLN A 116 3.44 12.88 11.30
CA GLN A 116 2.85 13.93 10.48
C GLN A 116 3.39 15.28 10.96
N THR A 117 4.39 15.78 10.25
CA THR A 117 5.20 16.93 10.66
C THR A 117 4.55 18.27 10.31
N TYR A 118 3.74 18.29 9.26
CA TYR A 118 3.11 19.52 8.78
C TYR A 118 1.77 19.24 8.12
N THR A 119 0.78 20.07 8.45
CA THR A 119 -0.52 20.09 7.79
C THR A 119 -0.96 21.53 7.55
N ASN A 120 -1.40 21.80 6.34
CA ASN A 120 -1.96 23.10 5.96
C ASN A 120 -3.36 22.88 5.37
N ALA A 121 -4.38 23.18 6.19
CA ALA A 121 -5.78 22.99 5.84
C ALA A 121 -6.23 23.91 4.69
N ASP A 122 -5.75 25.15 4.65
CA ASP A 122 -6.14 26.14 3.64
C ASP A 122 -5.64 25.79 2.25
N HIS A 123 -4.52 25.10 2.16
CA HIS A 123 -3.89 24.66 0.91
C HIS A 123 -3.96 23.15 0.69
N GLU A 124 -4.73 22.43 1.49
CA GLU A 124 -4.89 20.96 1.38
C GLU A 124 -3.54 20.25 1.26
N PHE A 125 -2.59 20.56 2.14
CA PHE A 125 -1.23 20.02 2.07
C PHE A 125 -0.83 19.34 3.37
N VAL A 126 -0.21 18.17 3.26
CA VAL A 126 0.30 17.37 4.38
C VAL A 126 1.68 16.84 4.06
N VAL A 127 2.54 16.78 5.07
CA VAL A 127 3.88 16.16 5.01
C VAL A 127 4.10 15.29 6.23
N SER A 128 4.59 14.08 6.02
CA SER A 128 4.98 13.16 7.07
C SER A 128 6.37 12.60 6.85
N LEU A 129 7.01 12.19 7.94
CA LEU A 129 8.28 11.49 7.95
C LEU A 129 8.10 10.15 8.66
N GLY A 130 8.72 9.11 8.16
CA GLY A 130 8.70 7.79 8.76
C GLY A 130 10.07 7.16 8.83
N ILE A 131 10.19 6.19 9.69
CA ILE A 131 11.31 5.27 9.73
C ILE A 131 10.76 3.86 9.94
N SER A 132 11.01 2.99 8.98
CA SER A 132 10.55 1.62 8.99
C SER A 132 11.69 0.67 9.31
N ARG A 133 11.37 -0.38 10.07
CA ARG A 133 12.31 -1.44 10.42
C ARG A 133 11.72 -2.81 10.08
N GLU A 134 12.31 -3.48 9.13
CA GLU A 134 12.08 -4.89 8.88
C GLU A 134 12.85 -5.75 9.88
N ILE A 135 12.18 -6.67 10.54
CA ILE A 135 12.77 -7.57 11.53
C ILE A 135 13.18 -8.88 10.83
N GLY A 136 14.42 -8.94 10.38
CA GLY A 136 14.93 -10.11 9.66
C GLY A 136 14.78 -11.42 10.45
N GLY A 137 14.36 -12.48 9.75
CA GLY A 137 14.20 -13.82 10.31
C GLY A 137 12.90 -14.05 11.07
N THR A 138 11.95 -13.12 11.05
CA THR A 138 10.60 -13.34 11.58
C THR A 138 9.72 -14.06 10.58
N GLY A 139 10.00 -13.93 9.28
CA GLY A 139 9.29 -14.60 8.21
C GLY A 139 9.87 -15.96 7.82
N THR A 140 9.32 -16.51 6.77
CA THR A 140 9.65 -17.82 6.22
C THR A 140 10.68 -17.68 5.09
N THR A 141 11.89 -18.15 5.30
CA THR A 141 13.06 -17.91 4.44
C THR A 141 12.99 -18.43 3.00
N HIS A 142 12.01 -19.26 2.65
CA HIS A 142 11.82 -19.78 1.29
C HIS A 142 10.62 -19.17 0.56
N THR A 143 9.96 -18.20 1.16
CA THR A 143 8.91 -17.38 0.55
C THR A 143 9.32 -15.90 0.58
N GLY A 144 8.81 -15.08 1.49
CA GLY A 144 9.11 -13.65 1.56
C GLY A 144 10.06 -13.23 2.69
N GLY A 145 10.35 -14.13 3.65
CA GLY A 145 11.13 -13.78 4.85
C GLY A 145 12.64 -13.80 4.63
N ASP A 146 13.27 -12.65 4.65
CA ASP A 146 14.73 -12.53 4.63
C ASP A 146 15.35 -12.77 6.02
N ARG A 147 16.54 -13.38 6.04
CA ARG A 147 17.27 -13.64 7.30
C ARG A 147 17.78 -12.37 7.98
N TYR A 148 18.06 -11.34 7.20
CA TYR A 148 18.55 -10.05 7.64
C TYR A 148 17.49 -9.01 7.39
N GLY A 149 17.37 -8.08 8.31
CA GLY A 149 16.44 -6.99 8.17
C GLY A 149 17.02 -5.79 7.42
N SER A 150 16.23 -4.76 7.36
CA SER A 150 16.60 -3.48 6.76
C SER A 150 15.93 -2.31 7.51
N THR A 151 16.40 -1.10 7.26
CA THR A 151 15.82 0.13 7.81
C THR A 151 15.59 1.12 6.67
N ALA A 152 14.42 1.75 6.62
CA ALA A 152 14.08 2.70 5.58
C ALA A 152 13.52 4.01 6.16
N PRO A 153 14.30 5.10 6.20
CA PRO A 153 13.76 6.44 6.33
C PRO A 153 12.94 6.80 5.10
N THR A 154 11.74 7.38 5.34
CA THR A 154 10.75 7.70 4.30
C THR A 154 10.17 9.08 4.52
N GLY A 155 9.97 9.81 3.44
CA GLY A 155 9.23 11.06 3.40
C GLY A 155 7.95 10.89 2.60
N TYR A 156 6.84 11.43 3.11
CA TYR A 156 5.51 11.36 2.51
C TYR A 156 4.95 12.76 2.29
N PHE A 157 4.13 12.92 1.27
CA PHE A 157 3.38 14.16 1.08
C PHE A 157 2.01 13.89 0.45
N GLY A 158 1.07 14.81 0.72
CA GLY A 158 -0.23 14.88 0.06
C GLY A 158 -0.58 16.33 -0.28
N LYS A 159 -1.03 16.59 -1.51
CA LYS A 159 -1.45 17.91 -1.99
C LYS A 159 -2.76 17.80 -2.76
N GLY A 160 -3.81 18.39 -2.20
CA GLY A 160 -5.05 18.62 -2.93
C GLY A 160 -4.95 19.85 -3.85
N LEU A 161 -5.66 19.84 -4.95
CA LEU A 161 -5.65 20.93 -5.92
C LEU A 161 -6.88 21.84 -5.78
N GLY A 162 -7.46 21.97 -4.58
CA GLY A 162 -8.60 22.84 -4.26
C GLY A 162 -8.36 24.31 -4.55
N ASP A 163 -7.10 24.76 -4.57
CA ASP A 163 -6.67 26.12 -4.89
C ASP A 163 -6.82 26.50 -6.38
N LEU A 164 -7.03 25.52 -7.28
CA LEU A 164 -7.10 25.80 -8.70
C LEU A 164 -8.33 26.65 -9.07
N PRO A 165 -8.19 27.58 -10.03
CA PRO A 165 -9.30 28.41 -10.48
C PRO A 165 -10.37 27.63 -11.25
N ILE A 166 -10.01 26.49 -11.84
CA ILE A 166 -10.91 25.64 -12.65
C ILE A 166 -11.60 24.64 -11.74
N GLY A 167 -12.90 24.83 -11.49
CA GLY A 167 -13.66 24.02 -10.52
C GLY A 167 -13.56 22.50 -10.76
N LEU A 168 -13.61 22.04 -11.99
CA LEU A 168 -13.53 20.59 -12.32
C LEU A 168 -12.13 19.97 -12.09
N LEU A 169 -11.08 20.79 -11.91
CA LEU A 169 -9.75 20.30 -11.56
C LEU A 169 -9.49 20.30 -10.05
N ARG A 170 -10.32 20.98 -9.27
CA ARG A 170 -10.20 21.02 -7.80
C ARG A 170 -10.30 19.64 -7.13
N PRO A 171 -11.11 18.67 -7.64
CA PRO A 171 -11.14 17.31 -7.08
C PRO A 171 -9.84 16.53 -7.22
N LEU A 172 -8.90 16.97 -8.04
CA LEU A 172 -7.59 16.31 -8.17
C LEU A 172 -6.76 16.46 -6.91
N ALA A 173 -6.04 15.40 -6.58
CA ALA A 173 -5.02 15.39 -5.55
C ALA A 173 -3.83 14.55 -6.01
N VAL A 174 -2.66 14.85 -5.44
CA VAL A 174 -1.43 14.07 -5.63
C VAL A 174 -0.93 13.67 -4.25
N THR A 175 -0.64 12.38 -4.06
CA THR A 175 0.12 11.89 -2.91
C THR A 175 1.41 11.25 -3.39
N GLY A 176 2.38 11.11 -2.51
CA GLY A 176 3.61 10.43 -2.86
C GLY A 176 4.51 10.17 -1.68
N GLU A 177 5.43 9.22 -1.90
CA GLU A 177 6.47 8.86 -0.97
C GLU A 177 7.84 8.75 -1.64
N LEU A 178 8.88 8.89 -0.84
CA LEU A 178 10.26 8.61 -1.22
C LEU A 178 10.99 7.98 -0.04
N SER A 179 11.58 6.82 -0.25
CA SER A 179 12.30 6.06 0.77
C SER A 179 13.70 5.66 0.32
N TYR A 180 14.57 5.42 1.29
CA TYR A 180 15.88 4.84 1.08
C TYR A 180 16.11 3.67 2.02
N THR A 181 16.13 2.46 1.47
CA THR A 181 16.37 1.24 2.23
C THR A 181 17.85 1.04 2.49
N ILE A 182 18.20 0.76 3.74
CA ILE A 182 19.53 0.41 4.23
C ILE A 182 19.48 -1.03 4.73
N ALA A 183 20.05 -1.95 3.97
CA ALA A 183 20.14 -3.35 4.35
C ALA A 183 21.13 -3.55 5.51
N ASP A 184 20.78 -4.35 6.52
CA ASP A 184 21.68 -4.69 7.64
C ASP A 184 22.94 -5.41 7.17
N LYS A 185 22.80 -6.19 6.11
CA LYS A 185 23.88 -6.91 5.49
C LYS A 185 23.74 -6.85 3.98
N SER A 186 24.50 -5.97 3.38
CA SER A 186 24.67 -5.98 1.93
C SER A 186 25.33 -7.32 1.54
N LEU A 187 24.57 -8.22 0.93
CA LEU A 187 25.14 -9.38 0.28
C LEU A 187 25.97 -8.85 -0.90
N LYS A 188 27.30 -8.85 -0.78
CA LYS A 188 28.15 -8.82 -1.96
C LYS A 188 27.66 -10.01 -2.79
N LEU A 189 27.15 -9.77 -3.97
CA LEU A 189 26.79 -10.77 -4.94
C LEU A 189 27.98 -11.72 -5.14
N MET A 190 28.10 -12.73 -4.30
CA MET A 190 28.67 -13.99 -4.75
C MET A 190 27.70 -14.45 -5.82
N GLN A 191 28.21 -14.61 -7.01
CA GLN A 191 27.59 -15.15 -8.19
C GLN A 191 26.79 -16.41 -7.81
N ALA A 192 25.65 -16.21 -7.16
CA ALA A 192 24.63 -17.24 -7.05
C ALA A 192 24.15 -17.45 -8.48
N PRO A 193 24.08 -18.72 -8.97
CA PRO A 193 23.39 -18.97 -10.20
C PRO A 193 22.02 -18.28 -10.05
N ALA A 194 21.66 -17.52 -11.06
CA ALA A 194 20.41 -16.80 -11.10
C ALA A 194 19.24 -17.78 -10.87
N THR A 195 18.95 -18.09 -9.62
CA THR A 195 17.58 -18.34 -9.23
C THR A 195 16.96 -16.96 -9.38
N PRO A 196 16.00 -16.81 -10.25
CA PRO A 196 15.18 -15.66 -10.24
C PRO A 196 14.30 -15.75 -8.97
N SER A 197 14.83 -15.34 -7.85
CA SER A 197 14.06 -14.53 -6.93
C SER A 197 13.96 -13.16 -7.60
N GLY A 198 13.51 -13.15 -8.84
CA GLY A 198 12.91 -12.05 -9.49
C GLY A 198 11.53 -12.00 -8.89
N GLY A 199 11.45 -11.55 -7.66
CA GLY A 199 10.25 -10.92 -7.23
C GLY A 199 10.07 -9.77 -8.22
N ALA A 200 9.21 -9.94 -9.23
CA ALA A 200 8.41 -8.83 -9.66
C ALA A 200 7.99 -8.23 -8.33
N SER A 201 8.35 -6.97 -8.11
CA SER A 201 7.90 -6.24 -6.93
C SER A 201 6.44 -6.60 -6.76
N ASN A 202 6.16 -7.40 -5.75
CA ASN A 202 4.79 -7.82 -5.46
C ASN A 202 4.02 -6.51 -5.28
N PRO A 203 2.88 -6.30 -5.93
CA PRO A 203 2.15 -5.05 -5.74
C PRO A 203 1.70 -4.81 -4.29
N LEU A 204 1.68 -5.81 -3.44
CA LEU A 204 1.46 -5.67 -1.99
C LEU A 204 2.75 -5.50 -1.18
N ASP A 205 3.89 -5.78 -1.74
CA ASP A 205 5.13 -5.14 -1.30
C ASP A 205 5.02 -3.63 -1.41
N SER A 206 3.93 -3.16 -1.82
CA SER A 206 3.53 -1.82 -2.17
C SER A 206 2.99 -1.03 -1.01
N GLY A 207 2.78 -1.43 0.07
CA GLY A 207 2.82 -0.59 1.24
C GLY A 207 4.28 -0.44 1.65
N ILE A 208 4.57 -0.42 2.87
CA ILE A 208 5.90 -0.33 3.45
C ILE A 208 6.76 -1.55 3.06
N ALA A 209 6.15 -2.71 2.79
CA ALA A 209 6.86 -3.95 2.46
C ALA A 209 7.61 -3.90 1.11
N SER A 210 7.11 -3.21 0.07
CA SER A 210 7.85 -3.09 -1.21
C SER A 210 9.19 -2.39 -1.08
N GLN A 211 9.33 -1.52 -0.08
CA GLN A 211 10.58 -0.83 0.21
C GLN A 211 11.68 -1.81 0.64
N PHE A 212 11.29 -2.96 1.17
CA PHE A 212 12.21 -3.94 1.75
C PHE A 212 12.54 -5.12 0.84
N ASN A 213 11.75 -5.38 -0.20
CA ASN A 213 12.04 -6.46 -1.17
C ASN A 213 13.19 -6.07 -2.14
N THR A 214 14.28 -5.60 -1.60
CA THR A 214 15.47 -5.15 -2.35
C THR A 214 16.53 -6.23 -2.46
N GLY A 215 16.24 -7.46 -2.03
CA GLY A 215 17.19 -8.57 -2.05
C GLY A 215 18.43 -8.29 -1.22
N ASN A 216 18.28 -7.72 -0.02
CA ASN A 216 19.38 -7.35 0.88
C ASN A 216 20.38 -6.32 0.30
N ASN A 217 19.91 -5.45 -0.58
CA ASN A 217 20.67 -4.33 -1.14
C ASN A 217 20.08 -2.99 -0.71
N ASN A 218 20.92 -1.98 -0.60
CA ASN A 218 20.42 -0.62 -0.45
C ASN A 218 19.69 -0.21 -1.73
N ALA A 219 18.54 0.44 -1.58
CA ALA A 219 17.72 0.88 -2.72
C ALA A 219 16.99 2.18 -2.43
N TRP A 220 16.71 2.92 -3.48
CA TRP A 220 15.70 3.97 -3.50
C TRP A 220 14.38 3.39 -3.95
N ALA A 221 13.30 3.75 -3.29
CA ALA A 221 11.94 3.47 -3.75
C ALA A 221 11.09 4.72 -3.68
N GLY A 222 10.05 4.79 -4.50
CA GLY A 222 9.10 5.89 -4.46
C GLY A 222 7.78 5.55 -5.11
N GLY A 223 6.75 6.29 -4.68
CA GLY A 223 5.40 6.22 -5.18
C GLY A 223 4.83 7.60 -5.47
N LEU A 224 3.97 7.70 -6.47
CA LEU A 224 3.14 8.88 -6.78
C LEU A 224 1.75 8.40 -7.14
N SER A 225 0.71 8.99 -6.56
CA SER A 225 -0.69 8.77 -6.94
C SER A 225 -1.32 10.07 -7.44
N LEU A 226 -2.03 9.98 -8.55
CA LEU A 226 -2.93 11.02 -9.02
C LEU A 226 -4.36 10.53 -8.83
N GLN A 227 -5.13 11.25 -8.02
CA GLN A 227 -6.46 10.86 -7.56
C GLN A 227 -7.49 11.91 -7.98
N TYR A 228 -8.72 11.46 -8.32
CA TYR A 228 -9.84 12.35 -8.59
C TYR A 228 -11.01 12.03 -7.65
N SER A 229 -11.22 12.86 -6.63
CA SER A 229 -12.25 12.63 -5.62
C SER A 229 -13.64 13.08 -6.08
N VAL A 230 -14.52 12.12 -6.46
CA VAL A 230 -15.93 12.43 -6.76
C VAL A 230 -16.66 12.94 -5.51
N PRO A 231 -16.41 12.43 -4.28
CA PRO A 231 -16.97 13.03 -3.05
C PRO A 231 -16.64 14.52 -2.92
N TYR A 232 -15.38 14.91 -3.16
CA TYR A 232 -14.96 16.31 -3.14
C TYR A 232 -15.65 17.14 -4.24
N LEU A 233 -15.76 16.59 -5.45
CA LEU A 233 -16.46 17.23 -6.55
C LEU A 233 -17.89 17.62 -6.15
N GLN A 234 -18.63 16.69 -5.56
CA GLN A 234 -20.03 16.90 -5.18
C GLN A 234 -20.19 17.83 -3.98
N SER A 235 -19.29 17.77 -2.98
CA SER A 235 -19.40 18.55 -1.75
C SER A 235 -18.82 19.96 -1.87
N GLN A 236 -17.71 20.15 -2.59
CA GLN A 236 -16.93 21.39 -2.60
C GLN A 236 -17.01 22.16 -3.92
N VAL A 237 -17.40 21.54 -5.01
CA VAL A 237 -17.42 22.19 -6.33
C VAL A 237 -18.84 22.30 -6.86
N ARG A 238 -19.49 21.17 -7.10
CA ARG A 238 -20.85 21.14 -7.61
C ARG A 238 -21.48 19.76 -7.39
N ASP A 239 -22.65 19.74 -6.80
CA ASP A 239 -23.49 18.55 -6.74
C ASP A 239 -24.12 18.29 -8.12
N PHE A 240 -23.80 17.15 -8.72
CA PHE A 240 -24.36 16.67 -9.98
C PHE A 240 -25.51 15.69 -9.78
N GLY A 241 -25.93 15.43 -8.54
CA GLY A 241 -26.97 14.47 -8.22
C GLY A 241 -26.59 13.02 -8.60
N LEU A 242 -25.32 12.67 -8.49
CA LEU A 242 -24.87 11.32 -8.84
C LEU A 242 -25.48 10.28 -7.90
N PRO A 243 -25.78 9.06 -8.40
CA PRO A 243 -26.20 7.95 -7.54
C PRO A 243 -25.19 7.74 -6.40
N GLY A 244 -25.68 7.37 -5.20
CA GLY A 244 -24.88 7.29 -3.99
C GLY A 244 -23.61 6.44 -4.11
N PHE A 245 -23.62 5.38 -4.93
CA PHE A 245 -22.42 4.59 -5.21
C PHE A 245 -21.38 5.40 -6.02
N LEU A 246 -21.79 6.03 -7.14
CA LEU A 246 -20.88 6.79 -7.99
C LEU A 246 -20.31 8.02 -7.29
N GLY A 247 -21.10 8.63 -6.40
CA GLY A 247 -20.70 9.78 -5.60
C GLY A 247 -19.60 9.49 -4.58
N LYS A 248 -19.26 8.22 -4.34
CA LYS A 248 -18.27 7.77 -3.39
C LYS A 248 -17.00 7.20 -4.04
N LEU A 249 -16.89 7.29 -5.36
CA LEU A 249 -15.73 6.76 -6.08
C LEU A 249 -14.58 7.76 -6.15
N ILE A 250 -13.37 7.23 -6.05
CA ILE A 250 -12.13 7.97 -6.25
C ILE A 250 -11.29 7.18 -7.26
N PRO A 251 -11.45 7.42 -8.58
CA PRO A 251 -10.52 6.90 -9.56
C PRO A 251 -9.11 7.46 -9.33
N LEU A 252 -8.09 6.61 -9.52
CA LEU A 252 -6.70 6.96 -9.33
C LEU A 252 -5.79 6.22 -10.29
N VAL A 253 -4.57 6.73 -10.40
CA VAL A 253 -3.45 6.03 -11.03
C VAL A 253 -2.25 6.20 -10.13
N GLU A 254 -1.64 5.09 -9.74
CA GLU A 254 -0.40 5.07 -9.00
C GLU A 254 0.78 4.75 -9.92
N LEU A 255 1.93 5.33 -9.62
CA LEU A 255 3.21 5.06 -10.27
C LEU A 255 4.22 4.74 -9.20
N THR A 256 4.81 3.55 -9.25
CA THR A 256 5.84 3.12 -8.30
C THR A 256 7.14 2.77 -9.00
N TRP A 257 8.23 2.92 -8.28
CA TRP A 257 9.56 2.55 -8.76
C TRP A 257 10.47 2.14 -7.63
N THR A 258 11.43 1.23 -7.95
CA THR A 258 12.50 0.84 -7.03
C THR A 258 13.81 0.78 -7.82
N SER A 259 14.87 1.37 -7.27
CA SER A 259 16.18 1.46 -7.90
C SER A 259 17.28 0.99 -6.94
N PRO A 260 18.02 -0.09 -7.25
CA PRO A 260 19.15 -0.54 -6.44
C PRO A 260 20.22 0.55 -6.32
N ALA A 261 20.69 0.83 -5.10
CA ALA A 261 21.70 1.84 -4.81
C ALA A 261 23.12 1.25 -4.61
N SER A 262 23.23 0.02 -4.10
CA SER A 262 24.52 -0.58 -3.72
C SER A 262 25.10 -1.59 -4.70
N SER A 263 24.39 -1.97 -5.75
CA SER A 263 24.89 -2.89 -6.80
C SER A 263 24.19 -2.62 -8.12
N PRO A 264 24.48 -1.52 -8.81
CA PRO A 264 23.76 -1.13 -10.01
C PRO A 264 23.94 -2.08 -11.21
N SER A 265 24.79 -3.07 -11.11
CA SER A 265 25.15 -3.93 -12.24
C SER A 265 24.27 -5.18 -12.41
N ALA A 266 23.44 -5.54 -11.43
CA ALA A 266 22.70 -6.81 -11.46
C ALA A 266 21.19 -6.65 -11.67
N GLN A 267 20.58 -5.57 -11.19
CA GLN A 267 19.16 -5.33 -11.32
C GLN A 267 18.90 -3.88 -11.73
N GLY A 268 18.18 -3.65 -12.82
CA GLY A 268 17.78 -2.31 -13.24
C GLY A 268 16.67 -1.75 -12.36
N THR A 269 16.35 -0.47 -12.53
CA THR A 269 15.19 0.16 -11.89
C THR A 269 13.89 -0.49 -12.38
N THR A 270 13.02 -0.86 -11.46
CA THR A 270 11.66 -1.31 -11.74
C THR A 270 10.71 -0.12 -11.81
N TRP A 271 9.68 -0.22 -12.63
CA TRP A 271 8.61 0.77 -12.76
C TRP A 271 7.28 0.10 -12.98
N SER A 272 6.26 0.50 -12.25
CA SER A 272 4.88 0.02 -12.42
C SER A 272 3.90 1.18 -12.43
N ALA A 273 2.81 1.03 -13.18
CA ALA A 273 1.65 1.90 -13.09
C ALA A 273 0.44 1.08 -12.66
N ALA A 274 -0.34 1.62 -11.74
CA ALA A 274 -1.51 0.94 -11.19
C ALA A 274 -2.75 1.84 -11.33
N PRO A 275 -3.48 1.76 -12.46
CA PRO A 275 -4.79 2.38 -12.58
C PRO A 275 -5.83 1.59 -11.79
N GLY A 276 -6.70 2.34 -11.08
CA GLY A 276 -7.72 1.72 -10.26
C GLY A 276 -8.81 2.67 -9.77
N VAL A 277 -9.54 2.21 -8.79
CA VAL A 277 -10.63 2.95 -8.16
C VAL A 277 -10.78 2.56 -6.71
N ILE A 278 -11.01 3.55 -5.86
CA ILE A 278 -11.37 3.37 -4.45
C ILE A 278 -12.84 3.76 -4.27
N TYR A 279 -13.56 2.97 -3.51
CA TYR A 279 -14.89 3.29 -2.99
C TYR A 279 -14.74 3.74 -1.53
N LEU A 280 -15.05 5.00 -1.27
CA LEU A 280 -14.96 5.60 0.07
C LEU A 280 -16.30 5.46 0.80
N ALA A 281 -16.31 4.74 1.92
CA ALA A 281 -17.44 4.59 2.83
C ALA A 281 -17.12 5.28 4.18
N GLN A 282 -18.11 5.38 5.05
CA GLN A 282 -17.91 5.94 6.42
C GLN A 282 -17.09 5.00 7.32
N TRP A 283 -17.13 3.71 7.07
CA TRP A 283 -16.43 2.70 7.88
C TRP A 283 -15.04 2.38 7.36
N GLY A 284 -14.70 2.81 6.15
CA GLY A 284 -13.45 2.43 5.50
C GLY A 284 -13.50 2.60 3.98
N GLU A 285 -12.55 1.99 3.32
CA GLU A 285 -12.36 2.02 1.88
C GLU A 285 -12.29 0.62 1.30
N ILE A 286 -12.69 0.49 0.04
CA ILE A 286 -12.43 -0.69 -0.78
C ILE A 286 -11.75 -0.21 -2.05
N GLY A 287 -10.53 -0.65 -2.29
CA GLY A 287 -9.74 -0.32 -3.46
C GLY A 287 -9.47 -1.53 -4.35
N VAL A 288 -9.36 -1.31 -5.65
CA VAL A 288 -8.89 -2.31 -6.62
C VAL A 288 -8.09 -1.62 -7.71
N GLU A 289 -6.96 -2.22 -8.11
CA GLU A 289 -6.07 -1.73 -9.14
C GLU A 289 -5.53 -2.86 -10.01
N ALA A 290 -5.21 -2.53 -11.26
CA ALA A 290 -4.44 -3.39 -12.15
C ALA A 290 -2.99 -2.91 -12.17
N VAL A 291 -2.03 -3.76 -11.81
CA VAL A 291 -0.61 -3.40 -11.76
C VAL A 291 0.07 -3.76 -13.07
N ILE A 292 0.52 -2.73 -13.79
CA ILE A 292 1.06 -2.82 -15.14
C ILE A 292 2.57 -2.54 -15.09
N PRO A 293 3.43 -3.53 -15.39
CA PRO A 293 4.86 -3.31 -15.54
C PRO A 293 5.15 -2.31 -16.67
N LEU A 294 5.98 -1.29 -16.41
CA LEU A 294 6.34 -0.28 -17.41
C LEU A 294 7.67 -0.57 -18.11
N ASN A 295 8.46 -1.50 -17.58
CA ASN A 295 9.71 -1.92 -18.21
C ASN A 295 9.95 -3.43 -18.04
N ARG A 296 10.93 -3.96 -18.77
CA ARG A 296 11.25 -5.41 -18.74
C ARG A 296 11.84 -5.87 -17.41
N THR A 297 12.48 -4.99 -16.67
CA THR A 297 13.03 -5.29 -15.34
C THR A 297 11.90 -5.63 -14.36
N THR A 298 10.79 -4.90 -14.43
CA THR A 298 9.59 -5.18 -13.63
C THR A 298 8.87 -6.45 -14.09
N GLY A 299 8.98 -6.79 -15.37
CA GLY A 299 8.29 -7.93 -15.96
C GLY A 299 7.43 -7.56 -17.15
N THR A 300 6.53 -8.47 -17.55
CA THR A 300 5.65 -8.29 -18.73
C THR A 300 4.19 -8.64 -18.46
N ASN A 301 3.90 -9.20 -17.29
CA ASN A 301 2.55 -9.64 -16.94
C ASN A 301 1.85 -8.61 -16.06
N VAL A 302 0.58 -8.39 -16.33
CA VAL A 302 -0.27 -7.53 -15.50
C VAL A 302 -0.66 -8.29 -14.24
N GLY A 303 -0.48 -7.65 -13.09
CA GLY A 303 -0.95 -8.07 -11.80
C GLY A 303 -2.25 -7.36 -11.40
N ALA A 304 -2.71 -7.62 -10.19
CA ALA A 304 -3.85 -6.95 -9.59
C ALA A 304 -3.66 -6.82 -8.09
N VAL A 305 -4.18 -5.75 -7.51
CA VAL A 305 -4.25 -5.53 -6.07
C VAL A 305 -5.65 -5.14 -5.65
N GLY A 306 -6.07 -5.60 -4.49
CA GLY A 306 -7.34 -5.25 -3.86
C GLY A 306 -7.16 -5.07 -2.37
N LEU A 307 -7.85 -4.09 -1.79
CA LEU A 307 -7.70 -3.68 -0.41
C LEU A 307 -9.07 -3.45 0.24
N VAL A 308 -9.22 -3.92 1.47
CA VAL A 308 -10.25 -3.45 2.40
C VAL A 308 -9.55 -2.75 3.55
N HIS A 309 -9.79 -1.46 3.66
CA HIS A 309 -9.19 -0.59 4.66
C HIS A 309 -10.26 -0.08 5.63
N LEU A 310 -10.01 -0.18 6.93
CA LEU A 310 -10.98 0.08 8.00
C LEU A 310 -10.53 1.28 8.83
N PHE A 311 -11.42 2.23 9.07
CA PHE A 311 -11.19 3.43 9.88
C PHE A 311 -11.57 3.14 11.33
N PHE A 312 -10.60 2.86 12.16
CA PHE A 312 -10.87 2.57 13.57
C PHE A 312 -11.21 3.81 14.38
N ASP A 313 -10.75 4.97 13.97
CA ASP A 313 -11.13 6.26 14.56
C ASP A 313 -12.63 6.48 14.49
N ASP A 314 -13.26 6.14 13.34
CA ASP A 314 -14.69 6.26 13.14
C ASP A 314 -15.47 5.07 13.73
N LEU A 315 -14.94 3.86 13.58
CA LEU A 315 -15.61 2.65 14.06
C LEU A 315 -15.55 2.50 15.58
N PHE A 316 -14.44 2.93 16.20
CA PHE A 316 -14.17 2.71 17.62
C PHE A 316 -13.58 3.94 18.32
N PRO A 317 -14.21 5.13 18.20
CA PRO A 317 -13.63 6.42 18.62
C PRO A 317 -13.32 6.54 20.12
N HIS A 318 -13.85 5.64 20.93
CA HIS A 318 -13.67 5.67 22.39
C HIS A 318 -12.72 4.58 22.91
N THR A 319 -12.22 3.71 22.03
CA THR A 319 -11.39 2.57 22.41
C THR A 319 -10.10 2.51 21.59
N ILE A 320 -10.01 1.57 20.65
CA ILE A 320 -8.80 1.37 19.81
C ILE A 320 -8.60 2.47 18.76
N GLY A 321 -9.62 3.23 18.42
CA GLY A 321 -9.57 4.32 17.45
C GLY A 321 -9.29 5.67 18.10
N LYS A 322 -8.52 5.74 19.18
CA LYS A 322 -8.07 7.02 19.74
C LYS A 322 -6.60 6.96 20.13
N PRO A 323 -5.86 8.09 20.07
CA PRO A 323 -4.46 8.13 20.47
C PRO A 323 -4.22 7.58 21.88
N ILE A 324 -3.06 6.93 22.07
CA ILE A 324 -2.65 6.40 23.39
C ILE A 324 -2.43 7.55 24.38
N PHE A 325 -1.80 8.63 23.89
CA PHE A 325 -1.54 9.84 24.67
C PHE A 325 -2.23 11.04 24.00
N ASN A 326 -2.93 11.83 24.84
CA ASN A 326 -3.56 13.09 24.41
C ASN A 326 -2.57 14.25 24.51
#